data_0c3a4c174a25e9725cbf6d8c81eefa3e
#
_entry.id   0c3a4c174a25e9725cbf6d8c81eefa3e
#
_cell.length_a   1.000
_cell.length_b   1.000
_cell.length_c   1.000
_cell.angle_alpha   90.00
_cell.angle_beta   90.00
_cell.angle_gamma   90.00
#
_symmetry.space_group_name_H-M   'P 1'
#
loop_
_entity.id
_entity.type
_entity.pdbx_description
1 polymer ?
#
loop_
_entity_poly.entity_id
_entity_poly.type
_entity_poly.pdbx_seq_one_letter_code
_entity_poly.pdbx_strand_id
1 'polypeptide(L)'
;MTGIGDLFRSIAIYREWTFGGRTKARAPQPTDLPADFLLPDASNLALVLHELVQRSATRKKLIDYLKRFYAAAEQIATRIHGGTVQLFIDEGMDDFVPATRLSDGTLRYLSLLAILCHPTPPPIVCIEEPELGLHPDVLPTIAELLKDASLRTQLVVTTHSDALVSALSDIPEAIVVCEPSPDGTQLRRLDRESLAEWLDRYSLGEIWRMGEIGGTRW
;
A
#
# COMPACT_ATOMS: atom_id res chain seq x y z
N MET A 1 -13.46 30.19 -6.78
CA MET A 1 -12.46 29.45 -7.61
C MET A 1 -11.94 28.26 -6.82
N THR A 2 -12.77 27.36 -6.38
CA THR A 2 -12.39 26.45 -5.28
C THR A 2 -12.73 24.95 -5.52
N GLY A 3 -13.47 24.57 -6.53
CA GLY A 3 -13.86 23.16 -6.63
C GLY A 3 -12.84 22.23 -7.33
N ILE A 4 -12.40 22.59 -8.54
CA ILE A 4 -11.59 21.66 -9.37
C ILE A 4 -10.12 21.65 -8.92
N GLY A 5 -9.55 22.81 -8.58
CA GLY A 5 -8.15 22.90 -8.12
C GLY A 5 -7.91 22.15 -6.80
N ASP A 6 -8.89 22.20 -5.90
CA ASP A 6 -8.79 21.48 -4.62
C ASP A 6 -8.97 19.96 -4.80
N LEU A 7 -9.79 19.55 -5.77
CA LEU A 7 -9.92 18.13 -6.13
C LEU A 7 -8.60 17.56 -6.67
N PHE A 8 -7.90 18.28 -7.56
CA PHE A 8 -6.59 17.82 -8.04
C PHE A 8 -5.52 17.79 -6.94
N ARG A 9 -5.55 18.73 -5.99
CA ARG A 9 -4.63 18.72 -4.84
C ARG A 9 -4.90 17.59 -3.86
N SER A 10 -6.09 17.04 -3.87
CA SER A 10 -6.47 15.92 -3.00
C SER A 10 -6.11 14.55 -3.57
N ILE A 11 -5.50 14.46 -4.77
CA ILE A 11 -5.00 13.20 -5.32
C ILE A 11 -3.67 12.88 -4.64
N ALA A 12 -3.61 11.73 -3.96
CA ALA A 12 -2.36 11.23 -3.38
C ALA A 12 -1.66 10.30 -4.36
N ILE A 13 -0.37 10.54 -4.64
CA ILE A 13 0.42 9.76 -5.60
C ILE A 13 1.70 9.28 -4.94
N TYR A 14 1.89 7.96 -4.91
CA TYR A 14 3.06 7.27 -4.35
C TYR A 14 3.81 6.55 -5.47
N ARG A 15 4.87 7.16 -5.98
CA ARG A 15 5.67 6.65 -7.11
C ARG A 15 7.05 6.19 -6.68
N GLU A 16 7.76 7.02 -5.94
CA GLU A 16 9.14 6.79 -5.57
C GLU A 16 9.24 6.34 -4.12
N TRP A 17 9.21 5.03 -3.91
CA TRP A 17 9.38 4.44 -2.60
C TRP A 17 10.86 4.37 -2.22
N THR A 18 11.42 5.49 -1.81
CA THR A 18 12.83 5.57 -1.44
C THR A 18 13.02 5.13 0.02
N PHE A 19 13.11 3.83 0.24
CA PHE A 19 13.53 3.28 1.52
C PHE A 19 15.02 2.94 1.48
N GLY A 20 15.72 3.08 2.59
CA GLY A 20 17.13 2.85 2.74
C GLY A 20 17.62 3.44 4.06
N GLY A 21 18.91 3.36 4.33
CA GLY A 21 19.47 3.78 5.61
C GLY A 21 19.26 5.26 6.00
N ARG A 22 18.95 6.11 5.01
CA ARG A 22 18.71 7.56 5.20
C ARG A 22 17.28 8.00 4.95
N THR A 23 16.33 7.07 4.81
CA THR A 23 14.92 7.44 4.62
C THR A 23 14.39 8.22 5.82
N LYS A 24 13.55 9.21 5.54
CA LYS A 24 12.90 10.03 6.58
C LYS A 24 12.00 9.20 7.50
N ALA A 25 11.43 8.10 7.01
CA ALA A 25 10.61 7.18 7.79
C ALA A 25 11.36 6.54 8.97
N ARG A 26 12.71 6.45 8.91
CA ARG A 26 13.54 5.89 10.01
C ARG A 26 13.87 6.90 11.09
N ALA A 27 14.01 8.16 10.70
CA ALA A 27 14.46 9.23 11.60
C ALA A 27 13.31 9.72 12.50
N PRO A 28 13.62 10.37 13.65
CA PRO A 28 12.65 11.20 14.34
C PRO A 28 12.08 12.26 13.39
N GLN A 29 10.76 12.41 13.36
CA GLN A 29 10.04 13.27 12.43
C GLN A 29 9.54 14.52 13.17
N PRO A 30 9.58 15.72 12.56
CA PRO A 30 9.02 16.94 13.16
C PRO A 30 7.51 16.79 13.45
N THR A 31 7.06 17.28 14.62
CA THR A 31 5.65 17.19 15.02
C THR A 31 4.75 18.22 14.36
N ASP A 32 5.29 19.16 13.59
CA ASP A 32 4.57 20.20 12.85
C ASP A 32 4.22 19.78 11.39
N LEU A 33 4.61 18.56 11.00
CA LEU A 33 4.19 17.99 9.70
C LEU A 33 2.69 17.62 9.72
N PRO A 34 2.03 17.58 8.55
CA PRO A 34 0.66 17.08 8.44
C PRO A 34 0.54 15.66 9.02
N ALA A 35 -0.55 15.41 9.77
CA ALA A 35 -0.82 14.10 10.38
C ALA A 35 -2.07 13.42 9.79
N ASP A 36 -2.76 14.09 8.88
CA ASP A 36 -4.03 13.69 8.29
C ASP A 36 -3.89 12.60 7.21
N PHE A 37 -2.77 12.57 6.47
CA PHE A 37 -2.49 11.49 5.50
C PHE A 37 -0.99 11.40 5.23
N LEU A 38 -0.54 10.23 4.72
CA LEU A 38 0.89 9.98 4.48
C LEU A 38 1.42 10.87 3.34
N LEU A 39 2.55 11.54 3.58
CA LEU A 39 3.26 12.26 2.54
C LEU A 39 3.98 11.29 1.58
N PRO A 40 4.18 11.65 0.30
CA PRO A 40 4.80 10.75 -0.68
C PRO A 40 6.19 10.22 -0.29
N ASP A 41 6.96 11.00 0.46
CA ASP A 41 8.30 10.65 0.95
C ASP A 41 8.30 9.95 2.33
N ALA A 42 7.13 9.64 2.88
CA ALA A 42 6.91 9.05 4.19
C ALA A 42 7.55 9.83 5.37
N SER A 43 7.81 11.13 5.18
CA SER A 43 8.43 11.99 6.21
C SER A 43 7.56 12.22 7.44
N ASN A 44 6.27 11.88 7.38
CA ASN A 44 5.31 12.00 8.47
C ASN A 44 4.73 10.63 8.90
N LEU A 45 5.37 9.52 8.54
CA LEU A 45 4.85 8.17 8.81
C LEU A 45 4.53 7.94 10.30
N ALA A 46 5.42 8.38 11.20
CA ALA A 46 5.24 8.24 12.64
C ALA A 46 4.04 9.03 13.14
N LEU A 47 3.79 10.24 12.61
CA LEU A 47 2.63 11.07 12.96
C LEU A 47 1.34 10.45 12.49
N VAL A 48 1.27 10.02 11.23
CA VAL A 48 0.07 9.40 10.67
C VAL A 48 -0.27 8.11 11.43
N LEU A 49 0.72 7.25 11.69
CA LEU A 49 0.49 6.04 12.49
C LEU A 49 0.10 6.38 13.94
N HIS A 50 0.67 7.44 14.53
CA HIS A 50 0.25 7.93 15.85
C HIS A 50 -1.25 8.23 15.87
N GLU A 51 -1.75 9.03 14.94
CA GLU A 51 -3.17 9.39 14.84
C GLU A 51 -4.06 8.17 14.56
N LEU A 52 -3.62 7.28 13.69
CA LEU A 52 -4.41 6.09 13.33
C LEU A 52 -4.58 5.12 14.51
N VAL A 53 -3.56 4.93 15.34
CA VAL A 53 -3.65 4.03 16.51
C VAL A 53 -4.49 4.59 17.66
N GLN A 54 -4.78 5.90 17.69
CA GLN A 54 -5.71 6.48 18.67
C GLN A 54 -7.16 6.02 18.44
N ARG A 55 -7.49 5.62 17.21
CA ARG A 55 -8.84 5.15 16.85
C ARG A 55 -8.91 3.63 17.03
N SER A 56 -9.68 3.14 17.99
CA SER A 56 -9.71 1.73 18.40
C SER A 56 -9.94 0.75 17.23
N ALA A 57 -10.90 1.05 16.34
CA ALA A 57 -11.19 0.19 15.18
C ALA A 57 -10.02 0.16 14.18
N THR A 58 -9.42 1.32 13.88
CA THR A 58 -8.27 1.43 12.97
C THR A 58 -7.04 0.76 13.58
N ARG A 59 -6.79 0.96 14.89
CA ARG A 59 -5.70 0.32 15.62
C ARG A 59 -5.78 -1.21 15.51
N LYS A 60 -6.96 -1.78 15.80
CA LYS A 60 -7.15 -3.23 15.69
C LYS A 60 -6.81 -3.72 14.29
N LYS A 61 -7.35 -3.07 13.25
CA LYS A 61 -7.11 -3.40 11.86
C LYS A 61 -5.61 -3.31 11.50
N LEU A 62 -4.94 -2.22 11.89
CA LEU A 62 -3.50 -2.04 11.66
C LEU A 62 -2.67 -3.17 12.28
N ILE A 63 -2.96 -3.55 13.53
CA ILE A 63 -2.24 -4.62 14.22
C ILE A 63 -2.54 -5.97 13.60
N ASP A 64 -3.79 -6.27 13.27
CA ASP A 64 -4.18 -7.53 12.63
C ASP A 64 -3.44 -7.73 11.29
N TYR A 65 -3.33 -6.69 10.46
CA TYR A 65 -2.57 -6.74 9.22
C TYR A 65 -1.06 -6.74 9.46
N LEU A 66 -0.55 -5.97 10.43
CA LEU A 66 0.87 -5.95 10.75
C LEU A 66 1.37 -7.34 11.17
N LYS A 67 0.61 -8.06 12.00
CA LYS A 67 0.96 -9.42 12.46
C LYS A 67 1.05 -10.44 11.32
N ARG A 68 0.33 -10.26 10.22
CA ARG A 68 0.43 -11.14 9.04
C ARG A 68 1.78 -10.99 8.32
N PHE A 69 2.41 -9.85 8.43
CA PHE A 69 3.73 -9.56 7.85
C PHE A 69 4.86 -9.72 8.88
N TYR A 70 4.61 -9.26 10.10
CA TYR A 70 5.58 -9.24 11.19
C TYR A 70 4.94 -9.90 12.43
N ALA A 71 5.05 -11.22 12.49
CA ALA A 71 4.32 -12.03 13.49
C ALA A 71 4.66 -11.66 14.95
N ALA A 72 5.88 -11.20 15.22
CA ALA A 72 6.29 -10.77 16.55
C ALA A 72 5.73 -9.41 16.96
N ALA A 73 5.20 -8.61 16.03
CA ALA A 73 4.69 -7.27 16.35
C ALA A 73 3.40 -7.37 17.16
N GLU A 74 3.37 -6.73 18.32
CA GLU A 74 2.17 -6.62 19.17
C GLU A 74 1.49 -5.26 19.04
N GLN A 75 2.28 -4.18 18.94
CA GLN A 75 1.75 -2.82 18.85
C GLN A 75 2.65 -1.93 17.97
N ILE A 76 2.01 -0.90 17.40
CA ILE A 76 2.70 0.25 16.84
C ILE A 76 2.73 1.32 17.95
N ALA A 77 3.92 1.75 18.32
CA ALA A 77 4.14 2.74 19.38
C ALA A 77 4.87 3.96 18.81
N THR A 78 4.64 5.11 19.42
CA THR A 78 5.34 6.36 19.09
C THR A 78 5.80 7.06 20.36
N ARG A 79 6.94 7.73 20.29
CA ARG A 79 7.45 8.58 21.37
C ARG A 79 7.65 9.99 20.86
N ILE A 80 7.07 10.95 21.57
CA ILE A 80 7.21 12.38 21.26
C ILE A 80 8.20 12.99 22.25
N HIS A 81 9.24 13.60 21.72
CA HIS A 81 10.24 14.30 22.52
C HIS A 81 10.87 15.46 21.74
N GLY A 82 11.00 16.64 22.40
CA GLY A 82 11.72 17.78 21.82
C GLY A 82 11.19 18.23 20.45
N GLY A 83 9.86 18.21 20.23
CA GLY A 83 9.27 18.63 18.94
C GLY A 83 9.44 17.60 17.82
N THR A 84 9.82 16.36 18.15
CA THR A 84 9.90 15.25 17.20
C THR A 84 9.08 14.06 17.68
N VAL A 85 8.61 13.25 16.74
CA VAL A 85 7.97 11.95 16.97
C VAL A 85 8.83 10.85 16.36
N GLN A 86 9.00 9.75 17.06
CA GLN A 86 9.72 8.57 16.60
C GLN A 86 8.82 7.34 16.66
N LEU A 87 8.90 6.51 15.61
CA LEU A 87 8.14 5.28 15.46
C LEU A 87 8.89 4.09 16.09
N PHE A 88 8.14 3.21 16.73
CA PHE A 88 8.59 1.95 17.32
C PHE A 88 7.60 0.84 17.05
N ILE A 89 8.09 -0.40 17.05
CA ILE A 89 7.28 -1.61 17.13
C ILE A 89 7.52 -2.25 18.49
N ASP A 90 6.44 -2.57 19.17
CA ASP A 90 6.45 -3.37 20.37
C ASP A 90 6.32 -4.85 19.99
N GLU A 91 7.25 -5.68 20.43
CA GLU A 91 7.27 -7.13 20.22
C GLU A 91 6.93 -7.90 21.52
N GLY A 92 6.34 -7.23 22.51
CA GLY A 92 6.04 -7.83 23.81
C GLY A 92 7.28 -8.12 24.66
N MET A 93 8.43 -7.51 24.31
CA MET A 93 9.69 -7.58 25.06
C MET A 93 9.93 -6.30 25.86
N ASP A 94 10.98 -6.31 26.71
CA ASP A 94 11.29 -5.15 27.56
C ASP A 94 11.61 -3.87 26.76
N ASP A 95 12.19 -4.01 25.57
CA ASP A 95 12.57 -2.89 24.72
C ASP A 95 11.78 -2.87 23.39
N PHE A 96 11.31 -1.69 23.01
CA PHE A 96 10.65 -1.46 21.72
C PHE A 96 11.68 -1.33 20.59
N VAL A 97 11.39 -1.91 19.44
CA VAL A 97 12.24 -1.83 18.25
C VAL A 97 12.01 -0.48 17.54
N PRO A 98 13.00 0.42 17.52
CA PRO A 98 12.86 1.71 16.86
C PRO A 98 12.87 1.57 15.33
N ALA A 99 12.23 2.51 14.62
CA ALA A 99 12.19 2.55 13.15
C ALA A 99 13.59 2.49 12.51
N THR A 100 14.62 2.97 13.19
CA THR A 100 16.02 2.89 12.76
C THR A 100 16.55 1.46 12.59
N ARG A 101 15.95 0.49 13.27
CA ARG A 101 16.31 -0.95 13.21
C ARG A 101 15.37 -1.78 12.34
N LEU A 102 14.24 -1.23 11.90
CA LEU A 102 13.30 -1.95 11.04
C LEU A 102 13.90 -2.14 9.63
N SER A 103 13.52 -3.20 8.94
CA SER A 103 13.91 -3.41 7.55
C SER A 103 13.23 -2.38 6.62
N ASP A 104 13.76 -2.20 5.42
CA ASP A 104 13.12 -1.34 4.40
C ASP A 104 11.75 -1.90 4.02
N GLY A 105 11.62 -3.22 3.90
CA GLY A 105 10.34 -3.88 3.66
C GLY A 105 9.32 -3.61 4.78
N THR A 106 9.76 -3.62 6.05
CA THR A 106 8.88 -3.31 7.19
C THR A 106 8.38 -1.87 7.14
N LEU A 107 9.27 -0.91 6.85
CA LEU A 107 8.87 0.50 6.73
C LEU A 107 7.92 0.73 5.56
N ARG A 108 8.18 0.07 4.42
CA ARG A 108 7.30 0.11 3.26
C ARG A 108 5.92 -0.46 3.59
N TYR A 109 5.88 -1.62 4.23
CA TYR A 109 4.63 -2.24 4.65
C TYR A 109 3.84 -1.35 5.63
N LEU A 110 4.51 -0.75 6.62
CA LEU A 110 3.90 0.23 7.53
C LEU A 110 3.35 1.45 6.78
N SER A 111 4.04 1.91 5.74
CA SER A 111 3.55 3.01 4.89
C SER A 111 2.31 2.60 4.10
N LEU A 112 2.28 1.39 3.55
CA LEU A 112 1.07 0.85 2.90
C LEU A 112 -0.09 0.71 3.89
N LEU A 113 0.17 0.24 5.12
CA LEU A 113 -0.85 0.19 6.18
C LEU A 113 -1.39 1.59 6.51
N ALA A 114 -0.51 2.60 6.62
CA ALA A 114 -0.91 3.98 6.89
C ALA A 114 -1.82 4.55 5.79
N ILE A 115 -1.58 4.19 4.53
CA ILE A 115 -2.41 4.60 3.38
C ILE A 115 -3.71 3.81 3.34
N LEU A 116 -3.63 2.46 3.31
CA LEU A 116 -4.75 1.59 2.97
C LEU A 116 -5.70 1.33 4.14
N CYS A 117 -5.23 1.45 5.39
CA CYS A 117 -6.10 1.37 6.58
C CYS A 117 -6.67 2.72 6.98
N HIS A 118 -6.34 3.81 6.29
CA HIS A 118 -6.85 5.13 6.65
C HIS A 118 -8.38 5.17 6.57
N PRO A 119 -9.08 5.66 7.62
CA PRO A 119 -10.55 5.67 7.65
C PRO A 119 -11.17 6.69 6.70
N THR A 120 -10.47 7.78 6.42
CA THR A 120 -10.90 8.90 5.55
C THR A 120 -9.77 9.24 4.57
N PRO A 121 -9.45 8.35 3.60
CA PRO A 121 -8.40 8.62 2.63
C PRO A 121 -8.81 9.74 1.67
N PRO A 122 -7.85 10.32 0.92
CA PRO A 122 -8.15 11.17 -0.23
C PRO A 122 -9.08 10.49 -1.24
N PRO A 123 -9.84 11.23 -2.05
CA PRO A 123 -10.80 10.68 -3.00
C PRO A 123 -10.16 9.78 -4.07
N ILE A 124 -8.89 10.03 -4.41
CA ILE A 124 -8.10 9.22 -5.34
C ILE A 124 -6.72 8.99 -4.73
N VAL A 125 -6.29 7.73 -4.70
CA VAL A 125 -4.96 7.30 -4.26
C VAL A 125 -4.32 6.47 -5.37
N CYS A 126 -3.15 6.91 -5.85
CA CYS A 126 -2.35 6.22 -6.86
C CYS A 126 -1.13 5.61 -6.18
N ILE A 127 -0.88 4.32 -6.39
CA ILE A 127 0.26 3.59 -5.82
C ILE A 127 0.98 2.86 -6.95
N GLU A 128 2.26 3.17 -7.14
CA GLU A 128 3.10 2.51 -8.12
C GLU A 128 3.84 1.34 -7.44
N GLU A 129 3.66 0.13 -8.00
CA GLU A 129 4.35 -1.09 -7.60
C GLU A 129 4.41 -1.32 -6.07
N PRO A 130 3.25 -1.48 -5.40
CA PRO A 130 3.22 -1.67 -3.94
C PRO A 130 4.01 -2.89 -3.45
N GLU A 131 4.23 -3.86 -4.32
CA GLU A 131 4.95 -5.11 -4.06
C GLU A 131 6.47 -4.95 -3.96
N LEU A 132 7.07 -3.89 -4.51
CA LEU A 132 8.52 -3.74 -4.54
C LEU A 132 9.14 -3.83 -3.14
N GLY A 133 10.16 -4.68 -2.98
CA GLY A 133 10.86 -4.86 -1.71
C GLY A 133 10.07 -5.60 -0.62
N LEU A 134 8.93 -6.18 -0.97
CA LEU A 134 8.16 -7.06 -0.08
C LEU A 134 8.32 -8.52 -0.50
N HIS A 135 8.22 -9.43 0.50
CA HIS A 135 8.25 -10.85 0.22
C HIS A 135 6.95 -11.27 -0.50
N PRO A 136 7.00 -12.17 -1.51
CA PRO A 136 5.81 -12.62 -2.24
C PRO A 136 4.67 -13.13 -1.36
N ASP A 137 4.96 -13.76 -0.23
CA ASP A 137 3.96 -14.32 0.69
C ASP A 137 3.03 -13.26 1.30
N VAL A 138 3.41 -11.98 1.29
CA VAL A 138 2.57 -10.91 1.81
C VAL A 138 1.61 -10.33 0.76
N LEU A 139 1.82 -10.63 -0.52
CA LEU A 139 1.04 -10.03 -1.60
C LEU A 139 -0.46 -10.36 -1.56
N PRO A 140 -0.90 -11.55 -1.14
CA PRO A 140 -2.32 -11.80 -0.87
C PRO A 140 -2.90 -10.84 0.18
N THR A 141 -2.13 -10.54 1.23
CA THR A 141 -2.54 -9.57 2.26
C THR A 141 -2.61 -8.14 1.70
N ILE A 142 -1.68 -7.76 0.80
CA ILE A 142 -1.74 -6.47 0.09
C ILE A 142 -3.01 -6.40 -0.78
N ALA A 143 -3.34 -7.46 -1.51
CA ALA A 143 -4.55 -7.51 -2.33
C ALA A 143 -5.83 -7.33 -1.47
N GLU A 144 -5.90 -7.98 -0.30
CA GLU A 144 -7.00 -7.77 0.66
C GLU A 144 -7.09 -6.32 1.13
N LEU A 145 -5.95 -5.70 1.46
CA LEU A 145 -5.87 -4.29 1.86
C LEU A 145 -6.34 -3.35 0.76
N LEU A 146 -5.95 -3.62 -0.50
CA LEU A 146 -6.39 -2.85 -1.66
C LEU A 146 -7.91 -2.97 -1.87
N LYS A 147 -8.46 -4.19 -1.80
CA LYS A 147 -9.92 -4.43 -1.90
C LYS A 147 -10.67 -3.67 -0.81
N ASP A 148 -10.23 -3.76 0.43
CA ASP A 148 -10.88 -3.06 1.55
C ASP A 148 -10.75 -1.54 1.41
N ALA A 149 -9.60 -1.01 1.00
CA ALA A 149 -9.40 0.43 0.80
C ALA A 149 -10.25 0.97 -0.35
N SER A 150 -10.48 0.18 -1.42
CA SER A 150 -11.29 0.57 -2.57
C SER A 150 -12.76 0.87 -2.21
N LEU A 151 -13.23 0.41 -1.06
CA LEU A 151 -14.57 0.76 -0.55
C LEU A 151 -14.66 2.22 -0.04
N ARG A 152 -13.51 2.90 0.15
CA ARG A 152 -13.45 4.25 0.74
C ARG A 152 -12.81 5.28 -0.18
N THR A 153 -12.07 4.85 -1.18
CA THR A 153 -11.36 5.73 -2.13
C THR A 153 -11.24 5.06 -3.48
N GLN A 154 -11.11 5.84 -4.54
CA GLN A 154 -10.70 5.29 -5.83
C GLN A 154 -9.20 4.98 -5.80
N LEU A 155 -8.84 3.71 -6.03
CA LEU A 155 -7.45 3.28 -6.13
C LEU A 155 -7.04 3.14 -7.60
N VAL A 156 -5.84 3.61 -7.91
CA VAL A 156 -5.13 3.31 -9.15
C VAL A 156 -3.78 2.70 -8.77
N VAL A 157 -3.58 1.43 -9.10
CA VAL A 157 -2.38 0.68 -8.70
C VAL A 157 -1.71 0.13 -9.95
N THR A 158 -0.43 0.39 -10.12
CA THR A 158 0.38 -0.27 -11.15
C THR A 158 1.15 -1.42 -10.53
N THR A 159 1.30 -2.52 -11.28
CA THR A 159 2.05 -3.69 -10.82
C THR A 159 2.63 -4.48 -11.99
N HIS A 160 3.77 -5.08 -11.75
CA HIS A 160 4.39 -6.09 -12.61
C HIS A 160 4.43 -7.48 -11.92
N SER A 161 3.73 -7.64 -10.79
CA SER A 161 3.69 -8.88 -10.00
C SER A 161 2.53 -9.78 -10.41
N ASP A 162 2.86 -10.92 -10.99
CA ASP A 162 1.89 -11.99 -11.26
C ASP A 162 1.25 -12.54 -9.95
N ALA A 163 2.00 -12.52 -8.86
CA ALA A 163 1.48 -12.94 -7.56
C ALA A 163 0.42 -11.96 -7.02
N LEU A 164 0.61 -10.65 -7.18
CA LEU A 164 -0.40 -9.67 -6.81
C LEU A 164 -1.64 -9.76 -7.70
N VAL A 165 -1.45 -9.93 -9.02
CA VAL A 165 -2.54 -10.15 -9.98
C VAL A 165 -3.29 -11.45 -9.67
N SER A 166 -2.59 -12.54 -9.32
CA SER A 166 -3.20 -13.81 -8.90
C SER A 166 -4.11 -13.63 -7.68
N ALA A 167 -3.70 -12.83 -6.70
CA ALA A 167 -4.48 -12.56 -5.49
C ALA A 167 -5.76 -11.73 -5.76
N LEU A 168 -5.93 -11.21 -6.98
CA LEU A 168 -7.10 -10.45 -7.44
C LEU A 168 -7.98 -11.26 -8.43
N SER A 169 -7.76 -12.58 -8.55
CA SER A 169 -8.51 -13.43 -9.51
C SER A 169 -10.01 -13.47 -9.24
N ASP A 170 -10.45 -13.16 -8.03
CA ASP A 170 -11.86 -13.06 -7.66
C ASP A 170 -12.55 -11.78 -8.15
N ILE A 171 -11.78 -10.80 -8.63
CA ILE A 171 -12.28 -9.51 -9.16
C ILE A 171 -11.54 -9.12 -10.45
N PRO A 172 -11.59 -9.93 -11.52
CA PRO A 172 -10.85 -9.66 -12.77
C PRO A 172 -11.17 -8.28 -13.36
N GLU A 173 -12.36 -7.76 -13.14
CA GLU A 173 -12.78 -6.43 -13.58
C GLU A 173 -12.00 -5.28 -12.93
N ALA A 174 -11.28 -5.54 -11.84
CA ALA A 174 -10.36 -4.55 -11.27
C ALA A 174 -9.07 -4.40 -12.08
N ILE A 175 -8.74 -5.38 -12.94
CA ILE A 175 -7.51 -5.38 -13.72
C ILE A 175 -7.72 -4.67 -15.06
N VAL A 176 -6.79 -3.74 -15.35
CA VAL A 176 -6.70 -3.05 -16.65
C VAL A 176 -5.33 -3.37 -17.25
N VAL A 177 -5.34 -4.08 -18.36
CA VAL A 177 -4.12 -4.39 -19.11
C VAL A 177 -3.74 -3.19 -19.98
N CYS A 178 -2.47 -2.80 -19.90
CA CYS A 178 -1.90 -1.69 -20.67
C CYS A 178 -0.94 -2.25 -21.71
N GLU A 179 -1.18 -1.96 -22.98
CA GLU A 179 -0.36 -2.46 -24.09
C GLU A 179 0.01 -1.33 -25.05
N PRO A 180 1.24 -1.33 -25.60
CA PRO A 180 1.60 -0.42 -26.67
C PRO A 180 0.86 -0.79 -27.96
N SER A 181 0.42 0.22 -28.71
CA SER A 181 -0.11 0.06 -30.06
C SER A 181 0.45 1.14 -30.97
N PRO A 182 0.33 1.01 -32.32
CA PRO A 182 0.80 2.03 -33.27
C PRO A 182 0.21 3.43 -33.01
N ASP A 183 -1.00 3.47 -32.45
CA ASP A 183 -1.74 4.72 -32.17
C ASP A 183 -1.58 5.22 -30.73
N GLY A 184 -0.69 4.59 -29.92
CA GLY A 184 -0.46 4.93 -28.51
C GLY A 184 -0.72 3.75 -27.57
N THR A 185 -0.90 4.03 -26.28
CA THR A 185 -1.19 2.99 -25.28
C THR A 185 -2.68 2.62 -25.31
N GLN A 186 -2.96 1.34 -25.44
CA GLN A 186 -4.29 0.80 -25.27
C GLN A 186 -4.51 0.30 -23.85
N LEU A 187 -5.70 0.60 -23.30
CA LEU A 187 -6.14 0.15 -21.99
C LEU A 187 -7.34 -0.77 -22.16
N ARG A 188 -7.22 -2.00 -21.71
CA ARG A 188 -8.29 -2.99 -21.79
C ARG A 188 -8.59 -3.56 -20.40
N ARG A 189 -9.81 -3.34 -19.94
CA ARG A 189 -10.30 -3.95 -18.70
C ARG A 189 -10.60 -5.40 -18.92
N LEU A 190 -10.21 -6.26 -17.98
CA LEU A 190 -10.58 -7.67 -18.05
C LEU A 190 -12.06 -7.85 -17.70
N ASP A 191 -12.64 -8.90 -18.26
CA ASP A 191 -14.02 -9.29 -18.08
C ASP A 191 -14.11 -10.74 -17.60
N ARG A 192 -14.90 -10.98 -16.56
CA ARG A 192 -15.05 -12.29 -15.93
C ARG A 192 -15.64 -13.32 -16.87
N GLU A 193 -16.65 -12.92 -17.68
CA GLU A 193 -17.35 -13.86 -18.55
C GLU A 193 -16.40 -14.41 -19.62
N SER A 194 -15.57 -13.53 -20.19
CA SER A 194 -14.58 -13.92 -21.20
C SER A 194 -13.44 -14.79 -20.64
N LEU A 195 -13.21 -14.76 -19.33
CA LEU A 195 -12.17 -15.52 -18.66
C LEU A 195 -12.69 -16.71 -17.84
N ALA A 196 -13.99 -17.00 -17.87
CA ALA A 196 -14.63 -17.99 -17.00
C ALA A 196 -13.97 -19.36 -17.08
N GLU A 197 -13.77 -19.91 -18.29
CA GLU A 197 -13.16 -21.23 -18.50
C GLU A 197 -11.69 -21.30 -18.00
N TRP A 198 -10.97 -20.16 -18.08
CA TRP A 198 -9.61 -20.06 -17.59
C TRP A 198 -9.56 -19.95 -16.07
N LEU A 199 -10.43 -19.13 -15.47
CA LEU A 199 -10.47 -18.90 -14.02
C LEU A 199 -10.94 -20.13 -13.22
N ASP A 200 -11.62 -21.08 -13.86
CA ASP A 200 -11.95 -22.38 -13.25
C ASP A 200 -10.72 -23.24 -12.96
N ARG A 201 -9.58 -22.98 -13.64
CA ARG A 201 -8.39 -23.82 -13.57
C ARG A 201 -7.14 -23.07 -13.16
N TYR A 202 -7.06 -21.77 -13.41
CA TYR A 202 -5.87 -20.96 -13.26
C TYR A 202 -6.20 -19.63 -12.56
N SER A 203 -5.24 -19.10 -11.84
CA SER A 203 -5.28 -17.72 -11.36
C SER A 203 -4.98 -16.72 -12.48
N LEU A 204 -5.39 -15.45 -12.32
CA LEU A 204 -5.10 -14.40 -13.30
C LEU A 204 -3.61 -14.23 -13.59
N GLY A 205 -2.74 -14.38 -12.58
CA GLY A 205 -1.30 -14.29 -12.78
C GLY A 205 -0.74 -15.47 -13.58
N GLU A 206 -1.32 -16.69 -13.46
CA GLU A 206 -0.96 -17.83 -14.30
C GLU A 206 -1.41 -17.61 -15.74
N ILE A 207 -2.63 -17.13 -15.94
CA ILE A 207 -3.16 -16.79 -17.28
C ILE A 207 -2.32 -15.71 -17.95
N TRP A 208 -1.87 -14.71 -17.15
CA TRP A 208 -0.95 -13.68 -17.63
C TRP A 208 0.41 -14.26 -18.05
N ARG A 209 0.99 -15.16 -17.26
CA ARG A 209 2.25 -15.84 -17.63
C ARG A 209 2.16 -16.67 -18.90
N MET A 210 0.97 -17.21 -19.20
CA MET A 210 0.68 -17.93 -20.44
C MET A 210 0.55 -16.99 -21.64
N GLY A 211 0.39 -15.66 -21.43
CA GLY A 211 0.22 -14.67 -22.48
C GLY A 211 -1.22 -14.46 -22.93
N GLU A 212 -2.19 -15.10 -22.28
CA GLU A 212 -3.59 -15.13 -22.73
C GLU A 212 -4.37 -13.82 -22.47
N ILE A 213 -3.92 -13.03 -21.51
CA ILE A 213 -4.56 -11.74 -21.18
C ILE A 213 -3.80 -10.52 -21.68
N GLY A 214 -2.70 -10.70 -22.43
CA GLY A 214 -1.86 -9.60 -22.90
C GLY A 214 -0.96 -9.01 -21.81
N GLY A 215 -0.43 -7.77 -22.02
CA GLY A 215 0.50 -7.17 -21.09
C GLY A 215 1.84 -7.91 -21.09
N THR A 216 2.42 -8.13 -22.28
CA THR A 216 3.65 -8.91 -22.46
C THR A 216 4.77 -8.43 -21.56
N ARG A 217 5.43 -9.37 -20.93
CA ARG A 217 6.70 -9.14 -20.23
C ARG A 217 7.78 -8.78 -21.27
N TRP A 218 8.57 -7.79 -20.92
CA TRP A 218 9.78 -7.41 -21.65
C TRP A 218 10.85 -8.49 -21.54
#